data_317ec4dd951f48b69a15f7a9f2ca4909
#
_entry.id   317ec4dd951f48b69a15f7a9f2ca4909
#
_cell.length_a   1.000
_cell.length_b   1.000
_cell.length_c   1.000
_cell.angle_alpha   90.00
_cell.angle_beta   90.00
_cell.angle_gamma   90.00
#
_symmetry.space_group_name_H-M   'P 1'
#
loop_
_entity.id
_entity.type
_entity.pdbx_description
1 polymer ?
#
loop_
_entity_poly.entity_id
_entity_poly.type
_entity_poly.pdbx_seq_one_letter_code
_entity_poly.pdbx_strand_id
1 'polypeptide(L)'
;MIVSASRRSDIPAFYAEWMVRRLKEGFCTITNPFNRTQVTTISLKPEYVDAIVFWTRNPRPLMPYLDELDSRGYRYYFQFTILGYPRELDPKSPAAANTAETFGELAERLGSRRVIWRYDPIIFTGITTPAFHEENFQPL
;
A
#
# COMPACT_ATOMS: atom_id res chain seq x y z
N MET A 1 15.25 -2.20 10.88
CA MET A 1 13.86 -2.76 11.03
C MET A 1 13.07 -2.51 9.75
N ILE A 2 12.27 -3.48 9.28
CA ILE A 2 11.33 -3.27 8.16
C ILE A 2 9.96 -2.92 8.74
N VAL A 3 9.38 -1.80 8.27
CA VAL A 3 8.05 -1.34 8.65
C VAL A 3 7.04 -1.77 7.60
N SER A 4 6.10 -2.65 7.95
CA SER A 4 4.95 -2.98 7.10
C SER A 4 3.81 -2.01 7.39
N ALA A 5 3.61 -1.07 6.47
CA ALA A 5 2.55 -0.06 6.58
C ALA A 5 1.33 -0.52 5.77
N SER A 6 0.29 -1.01 6.43
CA SER A 6 -1.00 -1.48 5.91
C SER A 6 -1.37 -2.93 6.25
N ARG A 7 -0.95 -3.42 7.39
CA ARG A 7 -1.36 -4.78 7.79
C ARG A 7 -2.84 -4.89 8.16
N ARG A 8 -3.43 -3.82 8.72
CA ARG A 8 -4.83 -3.78 9.19
C ARG A 8 -5.70 -2.81 8.42
N SER A 9 -5.08 -1.87 7.71
CA SER A 9 -5.77 -0.82 6.97
C SER A 9 -4.86 -0.36 5.84
N ASP A 10 -5.43 0.15 4.77
CA ASP A 10 -4.69 0.77 3.68
C ASP A 10 -4.22 2.17 4.12
N ILE A 11 -3.00 2.23 4.68
CA ILE A 11 -2.43 3.48 5.20
C ILE A 11 -2.21 4.50 4.10
N PRO A 12 -1.63 4.17 2.92
CA PRO A 12 -1.52 5.11 1.82
C PRO A 12 -2.85 5.71 1.36
N ALA A 13 -3.91 4.91 1.32
CA ALA A 13 -5.21 5.34 0.84
C ALA A 13 -5.98 6.20 1.86
N PHE A 14 -5.91 5.89 3.16
CA PHE A 14 -6.81 6.47 4.16
C PHE A 14 -6.10 7.24 5.27
N TYR A 15 -4.81 7.02 5.47
CA TYR A 15 -4.05 7.56 6.60
C TYR A 15 -2.70 8.17 6.18
N ALA A 16 -2.59 8.66 4.95
CA ALA A 16 -1.34 9.22 4.42
C ALA A 16 -0.77 10.35 5.30
N GLU A 17 -1.58 11.35 5.61
CA GLU A 17 -1.17 12.46 6.48
C GLU A 17 -0.76 12.00 7.88
N TRP A 18 -1.51 11.06 8.46
CA TRP A 18 -1.16 10.49 9.77
C TRP A 18 0.19 9.79 9.71
N MET A 19 0.44 8.99 8.67
CA MET A 19 1.72 8.29 8.50
C MET A 19 2.88 9.27 8.38
N VAL A 20 2.73 10.29 7.53
CA VAL A 20 3.77 11.33 7.36
C VAL A 20 4.04 12.05 8.66
N ARG A 21 3.01 12.38 9.45
CA ARG A 21 3.16 12.99 10.77
C ARG A 21 3.94 12.06 11.72
N ARG A 22 3.63 10.75 11.74
CA ARG A 22 4.38 9.78 12.57
C ARG A 22 5.85 9.68 12.17
N LEU A 23 6.14 9.70 10.87
CA LEU A 23 7.50 9.71 10.35
C LEU A 23 8.24 11.00 10.76
N LYS A 24 7.56 12.15 10.72
CA LYS A 24 8.13 13.44 11.20
C LYS A 24 8.45 13.42 12.69
N GLU A 25 7.58 12.86 13.50
CA GLU A 25 7.77 12.72 14.94
C GLU A 25 8.80 11.63 15.30
N GLY A 26 9.08 10.71 14.37
CA GLY A 26 10.08 9.67 14.52
C GLY A 26 9.62 8.47 15.37
N PHE A 27 8.33 8.36 15.70
CA PHE A 27 7.79 7.20 16.42
C PHE A 27 6.30 7.00 16.20
N CYS A 28 5.84 5.80 16.44
CA CYS A 28 4.41 5.50 16.63
C CYS A 28 4.23 4.55 17.82
N THR A 29 3.00 4.52 18.35
CA THR A 29 2.59 3.59 19.40
C THR A 29 1.65 2.54 18.85
N ILE A 30 1.84 1.29 19.27
CA ILE A 30 0.96 0.17 18.93
C ILE A 30 0.40 -0.40 20.21
N THR A 31 -0.93 -0.46 20.29
CA THR A 31 -1.62 -1.12 21.39
C THR A 31 -1.81 -2.60 21.07
N ASN A 32 -1.48 -3.47 22.00
CA ASN A 32 -1.73 -4.90 21.87
C ASN A 32 -3.26 -5.15 21.76
N PRO A 33 -3.75 -5.79 20.69
CA PRO A 33 -5.17 -6.02 20.49
C PRO A 33 -5.82 -6.92 21.57
N PHE A 34 -5.00 -7.76 22.23
CA PHE A 34 -5.45 -8.66 23.29
C PHE A 34 -5.28 -8.08 24.69
N ASN A 35 -4.46 -7.05 24.85
CA ASN A 35 -4.24 -6.36 26.12
C ASN A 35 -4.05 -4.86 25.88
N ARG A 36 -5.12 -4.09 26.04
CA ARG A 36 -5.14 -2.66 25.77
C ARG A 36 -4.24 -1.82 26.68
N THR A 37 -3.83 -2.35 27.81
CA THR A 37 -2.88 -1.68 28.72
C THR A 37 -1.44 -1.80 28.25
N GLN A 38 -1.15 -2.75 27.38
CA GLN A 38 0.16 -2.94 26.80
C GLN A 38 0.33 -2.10 25.54
N VAL A 39 1.05 -1.00 25.66
CA VAL A 39 1.40 -0.08 24.58
C VAL A 39 2.90 -0.21 24.29
N THR A 40 3.24 -0.44 23.04
CA THR A 40 4.64 -0.51 22.59
C THR A 40 4.94 0.72 21.71
N THR A 41 6.03 1.41 22.01
CA THR A 41 6.53 2.50 21.17
C THR A 41 7.52 1.94 20.16
N ILE A 42 7.31 2.25 18.88
CA ILE A 42 8.18 1.84 17.78
C ILE A 42 8.88 3.09 17.25
N SER A 43 10.21 3.05 17.20
CA SER A 43 10.97 4.11 16.56
C SER A 43 10.76 4.05 15.05
N LEU A 44 10.44 5.19 14.45
CA LEU A 44 10.32 5.37 13.01
C LEU A 44 11.44 6.26 12.46
N LYS A 45 12.46 6.57 13.25
CA LYS A 45 13.60 7.38 12.77
C LYS A 45 14.33 6.66 11.64
N PRO A 46 14.79 7.38 10.60
CA PRO A 46 15.40 6.77 9.41
C PRO A 46 16.56 5.81 9.71
N GLU A 47 17.37 6.12 10.72
CA GLU A 47 18.50 5.28 11.14
C GLU A 47 18.10 3.90 11.68
N TYR A 48 16.85 3.72 12.11
CA TYR A 48 16.32 2.44 12.62
C TYR A 48 15.39 1.72 11.64
N VAL A 49 15.07 2.38 10.50
CA VAL A 49 14.15 1.85 9.49
C VAL A 49 14.93 1.49 8.22
N ASP A 50 15.13 0.21 7.97
CA ASP A 50 15.80 -0.29 6.77
C ASP A 50 14.94 -0.07 5.52
N ALA A 51 13.62 -0.28 5.64
CA ALA A 51 12.66 -0.05 4.59
C ALA A 51 11.23 0.07 5.13
N ILE A 52 10.38 0.80 4.38
CA ILE A 52 8.92 0.83 4.58
C ILE A 52 8.25 0.12 3.40
N VAL A 53 7.36 -0.82 3.70
CA VAL A 53 6.54 -1.50 2.70
C VAL A 53 5.14 -0.94 2.76
N PHE A 54 4.70 -0.28 1.70
CA PHE A 54 3.35 0.23 1.55
C PHE A 54 2.49 -0.78 0.78
N TRP A 55 1.49 -1.33 1.44
CA TRP A 55 0.49 -2.21 0.83
C TRP A 55 -0.75 -1.39 0.53
N THR A 56 -1.12 -1.23 -0.72
CA THR A 56 -2.20 -0.33 -1.04
C THR A 56 -2.95 -0.72 -2.32
N ARG A 57 -4.21 -0.32 -2.38
CA ARG A 57 -5.03 -0.30 -3.59
C ARG A 57 -5.15 1.11 -4.19
N ASN A 58 -4.74 2.14 -3.43
CA ASN A 58 -4.77 3.52 -3.88
C ASN A 58 -3.65 4.33 -3.22
N PRO A 59 -2.48 4.48 -3.85
CA PRO A 59 -1.37 5.27 -3.31
C PRO A 59 -1.56 6.78 -3.48
N ARG A 60 -2.54 7.26 -4.29
CA ARG A 60 -2.70 8.68 -4.65
C ARG A 60 -2.64 9.63 -3.45
N PRO A 61 -3.29 9.37 -2.29
CA PRO A 61 -3.20 10.29 -1.15
C PRO A 61 -1.80 10.40 -0.53
N LEU A 62 -0.95 9.37 -0.69
CA LEU A 62 0.41 9.39 -0.18
C LEU A 62 1.41 9.99 -1.19
N MET A 63 1.12 9.93 -2.48
CA MET A 63 2.04 10.37 -3.54
C MET A 63 2.56 11.81 -3.37
N PRO A 64 1.77 12.82 -2.93
CA PRO A 64 2.26 14.17 -2.70
C PRO A 64 3.35 14.28 -1.63
N TYR A 65 3.47 13.30 -0.76
CA TYR A 65 4.42 13.29 0.36
C TYR A 65 5.70 12.50 0.09
N LEU A 66 5.87 11.92 -1.10
CA LEU A 66 7.03 11.08 -1.40
C LEU A 66 8.35 11.85 -1.36
N ASP A 67 8.36 13.13 -1.79
CA ASP A 67 9.54 13.99 -1.69
C ASP A 67 9.95 14.25 -0.24
N GLU A 68 8.99 14.35 0.66
CA GLU A 68 9.24 14.44 2.11
C GLU A 68 9.90 13.16 2.64
N LEU A 69 9.43 11.99 2.20
CA LEU A 69 10.02 10.71 2.60
C LEU A 69 11.45 10.58 2.06
N ASP A 70 11.65 10.93 0.80
CA ASP A 70 12.96 10.89 0.15
C ASP A 70 13.96 11.86 0.82
N SER A 71 13.55 13.10 1.11
CA SER A 71 14.38 14.11 1.76
C SER A 71 14.80 13.71 3.18
N ARG A 72 14.01 12.89 3.86
CA ARG A 72 14.32 12.33 5.18
C ARG A 72 15.16 11.05 5.12
N GLY A 73 15.48 10.55 3.93
CA GLY A 73 16.31 9.37 3.74
C GLY A 73 15.59 8.04 3.95
N TYR A 74 14.25 8.00 3.91
CA TYR A 74 13.53 6.74 3.99
C TYR A 74 13.66 5.94 2.70
N ARG A 75 13.90 4.63 2.85
CA ARG A 75 13.78 3.67 1.77
C ARG A 75 12.40 3.04 1.85
N TYR A 76 11.70 2.97 0.73
CA TYR A 76 10.36 2.37 0.69
C TYR A 76 10.04 1.81 -0.69
N TYR A 77 9.07 0.92 -0.74
CA TYR A 77 8.47 0.40 -1.96
C TYR A 77 6.99 0.09 -1.76
N PHE A 78 6.30 -0.03 -2.87
CA PHE A 78 4.86 -0.29 -2.89
C PHE A 78 4.56 -1.71 -3.34
N GLN A 79 3.68 -2.37 -2.61
CA GLN A 79 2.93 -3.55 -3.00
C GLN A 79 1.56 -3.06 -3.45
N PHE A 80 1.40 -2.80 -4.74
CA PHE A 80 0.20 -2.18 -5.29
C PHE A 80 -0.76 -3.26 -5.81
N THR A 81 -1.92 -3.39 -5.17
CA THR A 81 -2.91 -4.39 -5.52
C THR A 81 -3.86 -3.86 -6.59
N ILE A 82 -3.88 -4.53 -7.75
CA ILE A 82 -4.82 -4.28 -8.85
C ILE A 82 -5.46 -5.62 -9.20
N LEU A 83 -6.79 -5.73 -9.11
CA LEU A 83 -7.52 -6.99 -9.28
C LEU A 83 -8.50 -6.98 -10.45
N GLY A 84 -9.10 -5.83 -10.79
CA GLY A 84 -10.09 -5.72 -11.84
C GLY A 84 -11.37 -6.54 -11.59
N TYR A 85 -11.70 -6.82 -10.33
CA TYR A 85 -12.89 -7.61 -9.99
C TYR A 85 -14.20 -6.90 -10.36
N PRO A 86 -15.27 -7.69 -10.68
CA PRO A 86 -16.61 -7.17 -10.85
C PRO A 86 -17.09 -6.40 -9.60
N ARG A 87 -17.95 -5.41 -9.81
CA ARG A 87 -18.49 -4.55 -8.73
C ARG A 87 -19.27 -5.32 -7.68
N GLU A 88 -19.82 -6.47 -8.03
CA GLU A 88 -20.52 -7.38 -7.13
C GLU A 88 -19.59 -7.95 -6.04
N LEU A 89 -18.31 -8.15 -6.35
CA LEU A 89 -17.31 -8.65 -5.41
C LEU A 89 -16.48 -7.54 -4.77
N ASP A 90 -16.21 -6.46 -5.51
CA ASP A 90 -15.35 -5.37 -5.03
C ASP A 90 -15.96 -4.00 -5.36
N PRO A 91 -17.07 -3.63 -4.68
CA PRO A 91 -17.85 -2.43 -5.01
C PRO A 91 -17.12 -1.12 -4.76
N LYS A 92 -16.10 -1.13 -3.90
CA LYS A 92 -15.38 0.07 -3.46
C LYS A 92 -14.02 0.26 -4.11
N SER A 93 -13.54 -0.69 -4.88
CA SER A 93 -12.27 -0.55 -5.60
C SER A 93 -12.36 0.49 -6.70
N PRO A 94 -11.30 1.26 -6.94
CA PRO A 94 -11.19 2.08 -8.15
C PRO A 94 -11.29 1.20 -9.41
N ALA A 95 -11.71 1.78 -10.53
CA ALA A 95 -11.72 1.08 -11.79
C ALA A 95 -10.28 0.62 -12.16
N ALA A 96 -10.13 -0.58 -12.73
CA ALA A 96 -8.83 -1.14 -13.05
C ALA A 96 -7.99 -0.23 -13.96
N ALA A 97 -8.60 0.41 -14.96
CA ALA A 97 -7.93 1.36 -15.84
C ALA A 97 -7.31 2.55 -15.07
N ASN A 98 -8.06 3.17 -14.16
CA ASN A 98 -7.55 4.29 -13.34
C ASN A 98 -6.44 3.84 -12.38
N THR A 99 -6.52 2.59 -11.94
CA THR A 99 -5.53 2.01 -11.04
C THR A 99 -4.23 1.69 -11.78
N ALA A 100 -4.34 1.18 -13.02
CA ALA A 100 -3.20 0.92 -13.91
C ALA A 100 -2.48 2.24 -14.28
N GLU A 101 -3.22 3.31 -14.59
CA GLU A 101 -2.66 4.64 -14.82
C GLU A 101 -1.85 5.12 -13.59
N THR A 102 -2.45 5.01 -12.40
CA THR A 102 -1.78 5.40 -11.14
C THR A 102 -0.54 4.54 -10.87
N PHE A 103 -0.58 3.26 -11.24
CA PHE A 103 0.59 2.37 -11.17
C PHE A 103 1.72 2.86 -12.08
N GLY A 104 1.39 3.22 -13.33
CA GLY A 104 2.34 3.80 -14.29
C GLY A 104 2.99 5.09 -13.75
N GLU A 105 2.18 6.06 -13.32
CA GLU A 105 2.67 7.32 -12.72
C GLU A 105 3.62 7.07 -11.54
N LEU A 106 3.27 6.14 -10.67
CA LEU A 106 4.08 5.81 -9.51
C LEU A 106 5.39 5.11 -9.91
N ALA A 107 5.33 4.20 -10.90
CA ALA A 107 6.49 3.49 -11.42
C ALA A 107 7.45 4.41 -12.19
N GLU A 108 6.95 5.38 -12.93
CA GLU A 108 7.76 6.43 -13.57
C GLU A 108 8.50 7.27 -12.54
N ARG A 109 7.83 7.65 -11.47
CA ARG A 109 8.43 8.47 -10.41
C ARG A 109 9.47 7.73 -9.58
N LEU A 110 9.21 6.48 -9.20
CA LEU A 110 10.04 5.73 -8.25
C LEU A 110 10.99 4.73 -8.91
N GLY A 111 10.74 4.40 -10.16
CA GLY A 111 11.38 3.29 -10.86
C GLY A 111 10.65 1.96 -10.63
N SER A 112 10.66 1.09 -11.64
CA SER A 112 9.93 -0.18 -11.67
C SER A 112 10.28 -1.15 -10.53
N ARG A 113 11.48 -1.03 -9.94
CA ARG A 113 11.92 -1.90 -8.83
C ARG A 113 11.26 -1.55 -7.49
N ARG A 114 10.64 -0.37 -7.38
CA ARG A 114 10.02 0.11 -6.14
C ARG A 114 8.49 0.04 -6.17
N VAL A 115 7.90 -0.42 -7.27
CA VAL A 115 6.44 -0.57 -7.42
C VAL A 115 6.16 -1.98 -7.94
N ILE A 116 5.61 -2.81 -7.05
CA ILE A 116 5.35 -4.22 -7.33
C ILE A 116 3.84 -4.40 -7.49
N TRP A 117 3.41 -4.87 -8.64
CA TRP A 117 2.03 -5.26 -8.85
C TRP A 117 1.71 -6.54 -8.10
N ARG A 118 0.57 -6.54 -7.41
CA ARG A 118 -0.01 -7.69 -6.73
C ARG A 118 -1.38 -8.00 -7.29
N TYR A 119 -1.55 -9.23 -7.71
CA TYR A 119 -2.82 -9.81 -8.09
C TYR A 119 -3.24 -10.81 -7.00
N ASP A 120 -3.69 -10.29 -5.86
CA ASP A 120 -3.97 -11.06 -4.65
C ASP A 120 -5.05 -10.35 -3.80
N PRO A 121 -6.09 -11.05 -3.31
CA PRO A 121 -6.33 -12.51 -3.42
C PRO A 121 -6.94 -12.93 -4.78
N ILE A 122 -6.67 -14.17 -5.21
CA ILE A 122 -7.40 -14.84 -6.29
C ILE A 122 -8.59 -15.54 -5.66
N ILE A 123 -9.81 -15.14 -6.07
CA ILE A 123 -11.06 -15.68 -5.50
C ILE A 123 -11.87 -16.34 -6.63
N PHE A 124 -12.18 -17.62 -6.49
CA PHE A 124 -13.02 -18.35 -7.43
C PHE A 124 -14.47 -18.31 -7.01
N THR A 125 -15.33 -17.86 -7.91
CA THR A 125 -16.80 -17.84 -7.76
C THR A 125 -17.45 -18.17 -9.09
N GLY A 126 -18.79 -18.16 -9.14
CA GLY A 126 -19.53 -18.33 -10.39
C GLY A 126 -19.25 -17.24 -11.44
N ILE A 127 -18.78 -16.06 -11.02
CA ILE A 127 -18.46 -14.91 -11.92
C ILE A 127 -16.96 -14.63 -12.03
N THR A 128 -16.14 -15.22 -11.18
CA THR A 128 -14.67 -15.15 -11.24
C THR A 128 -14.09 -16.56 -11.37
N THR A 129 -14.25 -17.12 -12.55
CA THR A 129 -13.76 -18.44 -12.94
C THR A 129 -12.25 -18.39 -13.24
N PRO A 130 -11.55 -19.53 -13.40
CA PRO A 130 -10.18 -19.55 -13.90
C PRO A 130 -10.00 -18.74 -15.21
N ALA A 131 -10.93 -18.90 -16.17
CA ALA A 131 -10.89 -18.16 -17.43
C ALA A 131 -10.99 -16.64 -17.22
N PHE A 132 -11.86 -16.19 -16.30
CA PHE A 132 -11.92 -14.78 -15.91
C PHE A 132 -10.55 -14.27 -15.44
N HIS A 133 -9.85 -15.01 -14.60
CA HIS A 133 -8.55 -14.60 -14.09
C HIS A 133 -7.47 -14.55 -15.17
N GLU A 134 -7.48 -15.51 -16.09
CA GLU A 134 -6.55 -15.52 -17.23
C GLU A 134 -6.77 -14.30 -18.14
N GLU A 135 -8.01 -13.99 -18.49
CA GLU A 135 -8.39 -12.84 -19.30
C GLU A 135 -8.12 -11.50 -18.58
N ASN A 136 -8.43 -11.42 -17.28
CA ASN A 136 -8.30 -10.19 -16.49
C ASN A 136 -6.83 -9.84 -16.18
N PHE A 137 -5.95 -10.83 -16.13
CA PHE A 137 -4.54 -10.63 -15.84
C PHE A 137 -3.75 -10.07 -17.04
N GLN A 138 -4.13 -10.40 -18.26
CA GLN A 138 -3.39 -10.01 -19.47
C GLN A 138 -3.37 -8.50 -19.74
N PRO A 139 -4.47 -7.73 -19.57
CA PRO A 139 -4.50 -6.30 -19.89
C PRO A 139 -4.03 -5.39 -18.74
N LEU A 140 -3.70 -5.94 -17.58
CA LEU A 140 -3.19 -5.20 -16.43
C LEU A 140 -1.67 -5.15 -16.44
#